data_d261a70e5c9429d9e92cdd271ec2c698
#
_entry.id   d261a70e5c9429d9e92cdd271ec2c698
#
_cell.length_a   1.000
_cell.length_b   1.000
_cell.length_c   1.000
_cell.angle_alpha   90.00
_cell.angle_beta   90.00
_cell.angle_gamma   90.00
#
_symmetry.space_group_name_H-M   'P 1'
#
loop_
_entity.id
_entity.type
_entity.pdbx_description
1 polymer ?
#
loop_
_entity_poly.entity_id
_entity_poly.type
_entity_poly.pdbx_seq_one_letter_code
_entity_poly.pdbx_strand_id
1 'polypeptide(L)'
;MAGRLRAITPEQLTWVFVALGAAIVLWNASAYPAGAGYDASSHREYADFLIQHHRLPIRNETPEYYSPPLYYLVAGAATWVGRQLGIFGDPHKLGQLLNVPAVIGTLLLVVALARLLWPERRWVAPAAAGFVALSPVLTRTASMFGPEPTDLFVSTLCLYLAARLLLRRAYRWRPALGLGIALGCGEMVRQFSLWTLAVVVLAFGAAIWVRAADRRALLGTLAVVIAGTAVVALPWYVYRAIHYGNPIFDRPHSSKPLWDRRPARFYVDPGLPDLFTKPYRPNMVNLAWPETYSDIWGDWYGVFAWDKETQTTPSPARNGWLVFQNVLGILPTLLAIGGWLLLLAGSLRRRDGPRLLASLLPLAGIAGYLYFTVSFPTPDGDVLKPTYMLTTLGAWALCFGWLATRLGERRPRLVAVTLVLLALLDLPFVIYKGAVGL
;
A
#
# COMPACT_ATOMS: atom_id res chain seq x y z
N MET A 1 -20.98 43.94 7.27
CA MET A 1 -20.55 42.86 8.20
C MET A 1 -19.84 41.78 7.42
N ALA A 2 -18.54 41.90 7.21
CA ALA A 2 -17.72 40.82 6.61
C ALA A 2 -17.37 39.82 7.74
N GLY A 3 -18.13 38.73 7.84
CA GLY A 3 -17.80 37.64 8.72
C GLY A 3 -16.42 37.07 8.36
N ARG A 4 -15.42 37.26 9.21
CA ARG A 4 -14.12 36.57 9.07
C ARG A 4 -14.40 35.08 9.04
N LEU A 5 -14.29 34.46 7.87
CA LEU A 5 -14.25 33.01 7.75
C LEU A 5 -13.16 32.52 8.71
N ARG A 6 -13.55 31.78 9.74
CA ARG A 6 -12.59 31.21 10.69
C ARG A 6 -11.64 30.32 9.89
N ALA A 7 -10.35 30.58 9.95
CA ALA A 7 -9.35 29.76 9.30
C ALA A 7 -9.47 28.31 9.80
N ILE A 8 -9.54 27.35 8.87
CA ILE A 8 -9.58 25.92 9.18
C ILE A 8 -8.30 25.55 9.92
N THR A 9 -8.43 24.91 11.08
CA THR A 9 -7.29 24.47 11.86
C THR A 9 -6.70 23.16 11.27
N PRO A 10 -5.40 22.88 11.52
CA PRO A 10 -4.80 21.59 11.10
C PRO A 10 -5.57 20.37 11.62
N GLU A 11 -6.11 20.47 12.83
CA GLU A 11 -6.91 19.41 13.44
C GLU A 11 -8.22 19.16 12.70
N GLN A 12 -8.96 20.21 12.40
CA GLN A 12 -10.20 20.12 11.62
C GLN A 12 -9.93 19.53 10.23
N LEU A 13 -8.88 19.99 9.55
CA LEU A 13 -8.53 19.50 8.23
C LEU A 13 -8.10 18.01 8.27
N THR A 14 -7.41 17.58 9.32
CA THR A 14 -7.06 16.16 9.53
C THR A 14 -8.32 15.31 9.57
N TRP A 15 -9.32 15.70 10.38
CA TRP A 15 -10.55 14.94 10.50
C TRP A 15 -11.42 14.99 9.25
N VAL A 16 -11.37 16.11 8.49
CA VAL A 16 -12.02 16.19 7.17
C VAL A 16 -11.43 15.14 6.23
N PHE A 17 -10.10 15.01 6.14
CA PHE A 17 -9.50 13.99 5.27
C PHE A 17 -9.74 12.55 5.77
N VAL A 18 -9.72 12.32 7.07
CA VAL A 18 -10.07 10.99 7.63
C VAL A 18 -11.52 10.62 7.28
N ALA A 19 -12.46 11.55 7.48
CA ALA A 19 -13.87 11.33 7.15
C ALA A 19 -14.09 11.16 5.65
N LEU A 20 -13.42 11.96 4.81
CA LEU A 20 -13.49 11.87 3.36
C LEU A 20 -12.97 10.51 2.87
N GLY A 21 -11.79 10.09 3.31
CA GLY A 21 -11.23 8.79 2.92
C GLY A 21 -12.11 7.62 3.40
N ALA A 22 -12.68 7.70 4.60
CA ALA A 22 -13.65 6.71 5.10
C ALA A 22 -14.91 6.66 4.23
N ALA A 23 -15.45 7.82 3.84
CA ALA A 23 -16.63 7.91 2.98
C ALA A 23 -16.34 7.34 1.57
N ILE A 24 -15.20 7.69 0.98
CA ILE A 24 -14.80 7.21 -0.35
C ILE A 24 -14.68 5.68 -0.34
N VAL A 25 -13.93 5.10 0.59
CA VAL A 25 -13.73 3.65 0.62
C VAL A 25 -15.04 2.91 0.93
N LEU A 26 -15.87 3.43 1.83
CA LEU A 26 -17.18 2.83 2.13
C LEU A 26 -18.09 2.84 0.90
N TRP A 27 -18.20 3.98 0.22
CA TRP A 27 -18.96 4.10 -1.02
C TRP A 27 -18.48 3.13 -2.09
N ASN A 28 -17.19 3.17 -2.39
CA ASN A 28 -16.63 2.35 -3.46
C ASN A 28 -16.69 0.85 -3.16
N ALA A 29 -16.32 0.41 -1.95
CA ALA A 29 -16.43 -1.00 -1.58
C ALA A 29 -17.87 -1.50 -1.57
N SER A 30 -18.86 -0.62 -1.29
CA SER A 30 -20.27 -0.96 -1.38
C SER A 30 -20.76 -1.06 -2.83
N ALA A 31 -20.33 -0.14 -3.70
CA ALA A 31 -20.80 -0.04 -5.08
C ALA A 31 -20.09 -1.01 -6.04
N TYR A 32 -18.77 -1.22 -5.86
CA TYR A 32 -17.96 -2.02 -6.78
C TYR A 32 -18.24 -3.52 -6.63
N PRO A 33 -18.44 -4.28 -7.74
CA PRO A 33 -18.75 -5.71 -7.66
C PRO A 33 -17.61 -6.50 -6.98
N ALA A 34 -17.97 -7.43 -6.08
CA ALA A 34 -16.98 -8.19 -5.32
C ALA A 34 -16.10 -9.12 -6.18
N GLY A 35 -16.59 -9.53 -7.36
CA GLY A 35 -15.84 -10.38 -8.29
C GLY A 35 -15.02 -9.60 -9.33
N ALA A 36 -15.06 -8.25 -9.30
CA ALA A 36 -14.37 -7.42 -10.26
C ALA A 36 -13.04 -6.89 -9.69
N GLY A 37 -12.10 -6.57 -10.57
CA GLY A 37 -10.80 -5.99 -10.23
C GLY A 37 -9.64 -6.97 -10.38
N TYR A 38 -8.46 -6.55 -9.90
CA TYR A 38 -7.24 -7.37 -9.94
C TYR A 38 -7.42 -8.65 -9.14
N ASP A 39 -7.32 -9.79 -9.79
CA ASP A 39 -7.30 -11.12 -9.16
C ASP A 39 -8.47 -11.37 -8.16
N ALA A 40 -9.49 -10.48 -8.12
CA ALA A 40 -10.56 -10.52 -7.13
C ALA A 40 -11.36 -11.83 -7.17
N SER A 41 -11.59 -12.41 -8.36
CA SER A 41 -12.21 -13.74 -8.50
C SER A 41 -11.36 -14.84 -7.87
N SER A 42 -10.05 -14.80 -8.09
CA SER A 42 -9.09 -15.76 -7.51
C SER A 42 -9.01 -15.65 -5.99
N HIS A 43 -9.05 -14.42 -5.47
CA HIS A 43 -9.09 -14.17 -4.02
C HIS A 43 -10.41 -14.69 -3.39
N ARG A 44 -11.54 -14.52 -4.07
CA ARG A 44 -12.82 -15.08 -3.61
C ARG A 44 -12.80 -16.61 -3.60
N GLU A 45 -12.29 -17.22 -4.67
CA GLU A 45 -12.17 -18.68 -4.77
C GLU A 45 -11.33 -19.26 -3.63
N TYR A 46 -10.24 -18.61 -3.26
CA TYR A 46 -9.44 -19.03 -2.12
C TYR A 46 -10.21 -18.90 -0.79
N ALA A 47 -10.93 -17.80 -0.57
CA ALA A 47 -11.74 -17.62 0.62
C ALA A 47 -12.85 -18.67 0.72
N ASP A 48 -13.55 -18.96 -0.39
CA ASP A 48 -14.56 -20.01 -0.47
C ASP A 48 -13.99 -21.41 -0.23
N PHE A 49 -12.79 -21.70 -0.77
CA PHE A 49 -12.11 -22.96 -0.54
C PHE A 49 -11.88 -23.23 0.96
N LEU A 50 -11.37 -22.21 1.69
CA LEU A 50 -11.14 -22.35 3.14
C LEU A 50 -12.41 -22.64 3.93
N ILE A 51 -13.55 -22.03 3.54
CA ILE A 51 -14.85 -22.28 4.19
C ILE A 51 -15.36 -23.67 3.88
N GLN A 52 -15.22 -24.13 2.63
CA GLN A 52 -15.81 -25.39 2.17
C GLN A 52 -14.99 -26.60 2.62
N HIS A 53 -13.67 -26.48 2.59
CA HIS A 53 -12.77 -27.61 2.85
C HIS A 53 -12.13 -27.61 4.24
N HIS A 54 -12.22 -26.51 5.01
CA HIS A 54 -11.65 -26.36 6.36
C HIS A 54 -10.15 -26.70 6.44
N ARG A 55 -9.41 -26.48 5.35
CA ARG A 55 -7.96 -26.71 5.26
C ARG A 55 -7.32 -25.70 4.29
N LEU A 56 -6.00 -25.59 4.35
CA LEU A 56 -5.25 -24.82 3.37
C LEU A 56 -5.22 -25.56 2.01
N PRO A 57 -5.27 -24.84 0.87
CA PRO A 57 -5.14 -25.45 -0.44
C PRO A 57 -3.71 -25.97 -0.64
N ILE A 58 -3.60 -27.07 -1.37
CA ILE A 58 -2.33 -27.52 -1.93
C ILE A 58 -2.11 -26.90 -3.31
N ARG A 59 -0.96 -27.20 -3.92
CA ARG A 59 -0.58 -26.62 -5.22
C ARG A 59 -1.69 -26.81 -6.27
N ASN A 60 -2.05 -25.72 -6.95
CA ASN A 60 -3.03 -25.66 -8.04
C ASN A 60 -4.49 -25.96 -7.66
N GLU A 61 -4.87 -26.08 -6.39
CA GLU A 61 -6.28 -26.22 -6.01
C GLU A 61 -7.06 -24.92 -6.11
N THR A 62 -6.38 -23.78 -5.94
CA THR A 62 -6.93 -22.43 -6.22
C THR A 62 -5.86 -21.61 -6.93
N PRO A 63 -6.23 -20.56 -7.70
CA PRO A 63 -5.23 -19.69 -8.34
C PRO A 63 -4.29 -19.00 -7.34
N GLU A 64 -4.79 -18.66 -6.14
CA GLU A 64 -4.05 -17.96 -5.08
C GLU A 64 -3.51 -18.88 -3.98
N TYR A 65 -3.40 -20.21 -4.19
CA TYR A 65 -2.97 -21.19 -3.18
C TYR A 65 -1.67 -20.82 -2.46
N TYR A 66 -0.77 -20.09 -3.13
CA TYR A 66 0.52 -19.65 -2.61
C TYR A 66 0.44 -18.42 -1.70
N SER A 67 -0.71 -17.76 -1.63
CA SER A 67 -0.91 -16.57 -0.81
C SER A 67 -1.11 -16.92 0.67
N PRO A 68 -0.59 -16.08 1.61
CA PRO A 68 -0.76 -16.33 3.04
C PRO A 68 -2.24 -16.31 3.45
N PRO A 69 -2.67 -17.18 4.40
CA PRO A 69 -4.09 -17.48 4.59
C PRO A 69 -4.88 -16.49 5.46
N LEU A 70 -4.22 -15.61 6.26
CA LEU A 70 -4.93 -14.86 7.31
C LEU A 70 -6.03 -13.96 6.77
N TYR A 71 -5.75 -13.22 5.68
CA TYR A 71 -6.79 -12.40 5.05
C TYR A 71 -7.98 -13.26 4.59
N TYR A 72 -7.71 -14.37 3.93
CA TYR A 72 -8.75 -15.24 3.35
C TYR A 72 -9.56 -15.97 4.42
N LEU A 73 -8.96 -16.30 5.56
CA LEU A 73 -9.69 -16.83 6.72
C LEU A 73 -10.71 -15.81 7.26
N VAL A 74 -10.27 -14.55 7.40
CA VAL A 74 -11.17 -13.49 7.90
C VAL A 74 -12.22 -13.11 6.86
N ALA A 75 -11.81 -12.94 5.58
CA ALA A 75 -12.71 -12.62 4.49
C ALA A 75 -13.69 -13.77 4.20
N GLY A 76 -13.21 -15.01 4.30
CA GLY A 76 -14.05 -16.20 4.20
C GLY A 76 -15.09 -16.26 5.32
N ALA A 77 -14.68 -16.07 6.58
CA ALA A 77 -15.61 -16.01 7.71
C ALA A 77 -16.66 -14.90 7.53
N ALA A 78 -16.25 -13.72 7.06
CA ALA A 78 -17.18 -12.63 6.73
C ALA A 78 -18.12 -13.03 5.58
N THR A 79 -17.62 -13.67 4.53
CA THR A 79 -18.45 -14.20 3.41
C THR A 79 -19.45 -15.25 3.91
N TRP A 80 -19.02 -16.15 4.80
CA TRP A 80 -19.93 -17.11 5.42
C TRP A 80 -21.05 -16.42 6.20
N VAL A 81 -20.72 -15.42 7.02
CA VAL A 81 -21.73 -14.61 7.74
C VAL A 81 -22.68 -13.93 6.74
N GLY A 82 -22.14 -13.31 5.68
CA GLY A 82 -22.94 -12.69 4.62
C GLY A 82 -23.93 -13.67 3.97
N ARG A 83 -23.50 -14.91 3.76
CA ARG A 83 -24.34 -15.99 3.22
C ARG A 83 -25.46 -16.39 4.19
N GLN A 84 -25.16 -16.52 5.50
CA GLN A 84 -26.16 -16.86 6.51
C GLN A 84 -27.21 -15.76 6.71
N LEU A 85 -26.80 -14.51 6.61
CA LEU A 85 -27.69 -13.36 6.80
C LEU A 85 -28.48 -12.98 5.54
N GLY A 86 -28.10 -13.50 4.37
CA GLY A 86 -28.74 -13.16 3.08
C GLY A 86 -28.63 -11.69 2.70
N ILE A 87 -27.58 -10.99 3.18
CA ILE A 87 -27.37 -9.57 2.93
C ILE A 87 -26.58 -9.33 1.64
N PHE A 88 -26.81 -8.17 1.00
CA PHE A 88 -26.11 -7.67 -0.19
C PHE A 88 -26.32 -8.46 -1.52
N GLY A 89 -27.11 -9.51 -1.57
CA GLY A 89 -27.26 -10.34 -2.78
C GLY A 89 -26.01 -11.15 -3.17
N ASP A 90 -24.81 -10.62 -3.00
CA ASP A 90 -23.52 -11.33 -3.11
C ASP A 90 -22.87 -11.44 -1.72
N PRO A 91 -22.74 -12.65 -1.14
CA PRO A 91 -22.21 -12.85 0.21
C PRO A 91 -20.74 -12.39 0.35
N HIS A 92 -19.97 -12.38 -0.75
CA HIS A 92 -18.56 -11.91 -0.72
C HIS A 92 -18.44 -10.41 -0.47
N LYS A 93 -19.55 -9.67 -0.62
CA LYS A 93 -19.59 -8.24 -0.32
C LYS A 93 -19.14 -7.94 1.12
N LEU A 94 -19.51 -8.78 2.08
CA LEU A 94 -19.10 -8.58 3.46
C LEU A 94 -17.60 -8.81 3.65
N GLY A 95 -17.00 -9.77 2.93
CA GLY A 95 -15.54 -9.96 2.88
C GLY A 95 -14.82 -8.77 2.23
N GLN A 96 -15.36 -8.22 1.14
CA GLN A 96 -14.84 -7.01 0.48
C GLN A 96 -14.88 -5.78 1.41
N LEU A 97 -15.95 -5.62 2.19
CA LEU A 97 -16.12 -4.51 3.14
C LEU A 97 -15.10 -4.52 4.31
N LEU A 98 -14.33 -5.59 4.51
CA LEU A 98 -13.19 -5.60 5.45
C LEU A 98 -12.12 -4.57 5.10
N ASN A 99 -12.04 -4.14 3.85
CA ASN A 99 -11.12 -3.09 3.43
C ASN A 99 -11.46 -1.73 4.03
N VAL A 100 -12.73 -1.49 4.39
CA VAL A 100 -13.17 -0.21 4.97
C VAL A 100 -12.49 0.05 6.33
N PRO A 101 -12.61 -0.82 7.36
CA PRO A 101 -11.90 -0.62 8.61
C PRO A 101 -10.37 -0.64 8.45
N ALA A 102 -9.81 -1.38 7.48
CA ALA A 102 -8.38 -1.37 7.21
C ALA A 102 -7.89 0.01 6.73
N VAL A 103 -8.60 0.64 5.79
CA VAL A 103 -8.25 1.99 5.30
C VAL A 103 -8.46 3.05 6.38
N ILE A 104 -9.56 2.99 7.14
CA ILE A 104 -9.80 3.91 8.26
C ILE A 104 -8.68 3.77 9.30
N GLY A 105 -8.32 2.54 9.67
CA GLY A 105 -7.21 2.25 10.57
C GLY A 105 -5.88 2.81 10.06
N THR A 106 -5.61 2.67 8.76
CA THR A 106 -4.42 3.25 8.12
C THR A 106 -4.40 4.77 8.24
N LEU A 107 -5.49 5.46 7.92
CA LEU A 107 -5.61 6.91 8.06
C LEU A 107 -5.32 7.37 9.50
N LEU A 108 -5.95 6.71 10.49
CA LEU A 108 -5.73 7.01 11.89
C LEU A 108 -4.28 6.78 12.33
N LEU A 109 -3.65 5.70 11.86
CA LEU A 109 -2.26 5.38 12.17
C LEU A 109 -1.27 6.35 11.50
N VAL A 110 -1.53 6.78 10.27
CA VAL A 110 -0.73 7.80 9.58
C VAL A 110 -0.79 9.13 10.34
N VAL A 111 -1.97 9.54 10.79
CA VAL A 111 -2.14 10.72 11.65
C VAL A 111 -1.38 10.56 12.98
N ALA A 112 -1.49 9.41 13.63
CA ALA A 112 -0.78 9.11 14.86
C ALA A 112 0.75 9.12 14.67
N LEU A 113 1.26 8.53 13.58
CA LEU A 113 2.68 8.55 13.22
C LEU A 113 3.18 9.97 12.94
N ALA A 114 2.43 10.77 12.17
CA ALA A 114 2.78 12.16 11.89
C ALA A 114 2.94 12.97 13.18
N ARG A 115 1.99 12.84 14.11
CA ARG A 115 2.04 13.50 15.41
C ARG A 115 3.17 12.96 16.32
N LEU A 116 3.46 11.67 16.21
CA LEU A 116 4.53 11.03 16.98
C LEU A 116 5.92 11.46 16.51
N LEU A 117 6.14 11.52 15.19
CA LEU A 117 7.43 11.81 14.58
C LEU A 117 7.74 13.33 14.49
N TRP A 118 6.69 14.17 14.39
CA TRP A 118 6.82 15.63 14.25
C TRP A 118 5.77 16.38 15.09
N PRO A 119 5.81 16.27 16.42
CA PRO A 119 4.82 16.90 17.31
C PRO A 119 4.76 18.42 17.17
N GLU A 120 5.88 19.05 16.78
CA GLU A 120 6.00 20.50 16.55
C GLU A 120 5.42 20.95 15.19
N ARG A 121 5.17 20.02 14.25
CA ARG A 121 4.72 20.33 12.88
C ARG A 121 3.29 19.87 12.64
N ARG A 122 2.34 20.65 13.14
CA ARG A 122 0.91 20.28 13.14
C ARG A 122 0.31 20.03 11.74
N TRP A 123 0.92 20.54 10.67
CA TRP A 123 0.43 20.39 9.30
C TRP A 123 0.87 19.08 8.61
N VAL A 124 1.80 18.32 9.19
CA VAL A 124 2.20 17.02 8.62
C VAL A 124 1.03 16.03 8.64
N ALA A 125 0.27 16.00 9.73
CA ALA A 125 -0.85 15.08 9.87
C ALA A 125 -1.95 15.27 8.80
N PRO A 126 -2.51 16.49 8.59
CA PRO A 126 -3.52 16.70 7.54
C PRO A 126 -2.96 16.48 6.13
N ALA A 127 -1.71 16.87 5.85
CA ALA A 127 -1.12 16.66 4.54
C ALA A 127 -0.91 15.16 4.23
N ALA A 128 -0.45 14.38 5.21
CA ALA A 128 -0.29 12.93 5.06
C ALA A 128 -1.65 12.21 4.97
N ALA A 129 -2.63 12.60 5.80
CA ALA A 129 -3.97 12.05 5.73
C ALA A 129 -4.64 12.35 4.37
N GLY A 130 -4.48 13.59 3.85
CA GLY A 130 -4.98 13.97 2.53
C GLY A 130 -4.35 13.16 1.40
N PHE A 131 -3.03 12.89 1.47
CA PHE A 131 -2.35 12.06 0.48
C PHE A 131 -2.89 10.62 0.47
N VAL A 132 -3.14 10.02 1.64
CA VAL A 132 -3.73 8.66 1.73
C VAL A 132 -5.18 8.68 1.26
N ALA A 133 -5.99 9.63 1.76
CA ALA A 133 -7.43 9.70 1.47
C ALA A 133 -7.75 9.94 -0.01
N LEU A 134 -6.83 10.61 -0.74
CA LEU A 134 -6.99 10.99 -2.14
C LEU A 134 -6.00 10.25 -3.06
N SER A 135 -5.61 9.04 -2.68
CA SER A 135 -4.69 8.20 -3.47
C SER A 135 -5.49 7.29 -4.41
N PRO A 136 -5.46 7.51 -5.75
CA PRO A 136 -6.24 6.72 -6.70
C PRO A 136 -5.97 5.21 -6.63
N VAL A 137 -4.70 4.83 -6.45
CA VAL A 137 -4.33 3.41 -6.32
C VAL A 137 -4.94 2.78 -5.06
N LEU A 138 -5.03 3.50 -3.94
CA LEU A 138 -5.68 3.01 -2.73
C LEU A 138 -7.18 2.93 -2.91
N THR A 139 -7.80 4.00 -3.45
CA THR A 139 -9.24 4.09 -3.69
C THR A 139 -9.73 2.92 -4.54
N ARG A 140 -9.04 2.60 -5.65
CA ARG A 140 -9.34 1.45 -6.50
C ARG A 140 -9.13 0.12 -5.77
N THR A 141 -7.94 -0.10 -5.21
CA THR A 141 -7.58 -1.37 -4.59
C THR A 141 -8.45 -1.69 -3.39
N ALA A 142 -8.80 -0.68 -2.57
CA ALA A 142 -9.68 -0.85 -1.43
C ALA A 142 -11.14 -1.16 -1.81
N SER A 143 -11.52 -0.90 -3.07
CA SER A 143 -12.84 -1.24 -3.61
C SER A 143 -12.94 -2.70 -4.05
N MET A 144 -11.82 -3.41 -4.21
CA MET A 144 -11.76 -4.78 -4.70
C MET A 144 -11.73 -5.79 -3.54
N PHE A 145 -12.07 -7.03 -3.81
CA PHE A 145 -11.88 -8.11 -2.85
C PHE A 145 -10.41 -8.57 -2.90
N GLY A 146 -9.59 -8.13 -1.95
CA GLY A 146 -8.15 -8.44 -1.93
C GLY A 146 -7.47 -8.03 -0.62
N PRO A 147 -6.29 -8.60 -0.32
CA PRO A 147 -5.57 -8.45 0.95
C PRO A 147 -4.78 -7.14 1.09
N GLU A 148 -4.54 -6.40 0.01
CA GLU A 148 -3.62 -5.27 -0.03
C GLU A 148 -3.96 -4.13 0.96
N PRO A 149 -5.24 -3.71 1.13
CA PRO A 149 -5.57 -2.68 2.12
C PRO A 149 -5.33 -3.14 3.56
N THR A 150 -5.55 -4.43 3.84
CA THR A 150 -5.26 -5.04 5.15
C THR A 150 -3.75 -5.09 5.40
N ASP A 151 -2.94 -5.43 4.39
CA ASP A 151 -1.48 -5.42 4.47
C ASP A 151 -0.94 -4.01 4.72
N LEU A 152 -1.46 -2.99 4.02
CA LEU A 152 -1.15 -1.58 4.27
C LEU A 152 -1.45 -1.18 5.72
N PHE A 153 -2.61 -1.56 6.24
CA PHE A 153 -2.99 -1.28 7.64
C PHE A 153 -1.99 -1.89 8.62
N VAL A 154 -1.70 -3.19 8.47
CA VAL A 154 -0.78 -3.90 9.37
C VAL A 154 0.63 -3.34 9.27
N SER A 155 1.12 -3.06 8.06
CA SER A 155 2.43 -2.42 7.85
C SER A 155 2.52 -1.05 8.54
N THR A 156 1.49 -0.22 8.40
CA THR A 156 1.44 1.10 9.05
C THR A 156 1.37 0.96 10.57
N LEU A 157 0.65 -0.04 11.10
CA LEU A 157 0.63 -0.37 12.52
C LEU A 157 2.02 -0.77 13.03
N CYS A 158 2.75 -1.61 12.27
CA CYS A 158 4.10 -2.03 12.61
C CYS A 158 5.06 -0.83 12.66
N LEU A 159 4.95 0.11 11.69
CA LEU A 159 5.72 1.35 11.72
C LEU A 159 5.41 2.17 12.99
N TYR A 160 4.14 2.31 13.34
CA TYR A 160 3.73 3.05 14.54
C TYR A 160 4.28 2.43 15.82
N LEU A 161 4.15 1.12 15.97
CA LEU A 161 4.65 0.40 17.15
C LEU A 161 6.18 0.46 17.24
N ALA A 162 6.89 0.27 16.14
CA ALA A 162 8.34 0.38 16.07
C ALA A 162 8.83 1.81 16.38
N ALA A 163 8.23 2.83 15.77
CA ALA A 163 8.55 4.23 16.04
C ALA A 163 8.32 4.60 17.51
N ARG A 164 7.22 4.14 18.09
CA ARG A 164 6.89 4.36 19.51
C ARG A 164 7.89 3.71 20.44
N LEU A 165 8.34 2.47 20.16
CA LEU A 165 9.39 1.79 20.93
C LEU A 165 10.71 2.55 20.88
N LEU A 166 11.13 2.96 19.69
CA LEU A 166 12.40 3.67 19.49
C LEU A 166 12.41 5.09 20.08
N LEU A 167 11.27 5.82 20.02
CA LEU A 167 11.17 7.18 20.56
C LEU A 167 11.06 7.20 22.07
N ARG A 168 10.20 6.36 22.64
CA ARG A 168 9.96 6.34 24.09
C ARG A 168 11.06 5.66 24.89
N ARG A 169 11.99 4.97 24.21
CA ARG A 169 13.04 4.13 24.84
C ARG A 169 12.46 3.16 25.88
N ALA A 170 11.21 2.77 25.70
CA ALA A 170 10.50 1.87 26.62
C ALA A 170 10.66 0.43 26.10
N TYR A 171 11.84 -0.13 26.32
CA TYR A 171 12.23 -1.47 25.85
C TYR A 171 11.64 -2.57 26.73
N ARG A 172 10.28 -2.63 26.77
CA ARG A 172 9.53 -3.64 27.54
C ARG A 172 9.13 -4.78 26.61
N TRP A 173 9.15 -6.01 27.12
CA TRP A 173 8.86 -7.20 26.35
C TRP A 173 7.43 -7.22 25.75
N ARG A 174 6.40 -6.72 26.47
CA ARG A 174 5.00 -6.72 25.99
C ARG A 174 4.79 -5.88 24.72
N PRO A 175 5.21 -4.60 24.65
CA PRO A 175 5.13 -3.86 23.40
C PRO A 175 6.01 -4.44 22.29
N ALA A 176 7.16 -5.04 22.60
CA ALA A 176 8.01 -5.72 21.64
C ALA A 176 7.31 -6.96 21.07
N LEU A 177 6.69 -7.78 21.91
CA LEU A 177 5.90 -8.93 21.48
C LEU A 177 4.70 -8.49 20.63
N GLY A 178 4.00 -7.41 21.00
CA GLY A 178 2.92 -6.84 20.21
C GLY A 178 3.37 -6.42 18.79
N LEU A 179 4.55 -5.81 18.67
CA LEU A 179 5.15 -5.51 17.36
C LEU A 179 5.49 -6.80 16.59
N GLY A 180 6.09 -7.80 17.26
CA GLY A 180 6.41 -9.09 16.64
C GLY A 180 5.18 -9.82 16.13
N ILE A 181 4.10 -9.88 16.92
CA ILE A 181 2.82 -10.46 16.51
C ILE A 181 2.25 -9.69 15.31
N ALA A 182 2.25 -8.35 15.34
CA ALA A 182 1.76 -7.55 14.22
C ALA A 182 2.54 -7.80 12.92
N LEU A 183 3.88 -7.87 13.00
CA LEU A 183 4.73 -8.24 11.84
C LEU A 183 4.40 -9.64 11.34
N GLY A 184 4.26 -10.62 12.24
CA GLY A 184 3.87 -11.99 11.87
C GLY A 184 2.48 -12.04 11.21
N CYS A 185 1.50 -11.28 11.71
CA CYS A 185 0.19 -11.14 11.07
C CYS A 185 0.31 -10.50 9.68
N GLY A 186 1.18 -9.52 9.49
CA GLY A 186 1.45 -8.94 8.17
C GLY A 186 1.94 -10.00 7.19
N GLU A 187 2.93 -10.81 7.57
CA GLU A 187 3.42 -11.94 6.77
C GLU A 187 2.30 -12.95 6.44
N MET A 188 1.36 -13.14 7.36
CA MET A 188 0.20 -14.02 7.19
C MET A 188 -0.92 -13.38 6.35
N VAL A 189 -0.92 -12.06 6.14
CA VAL A 189 -1.83 -11.33 5.24
C VAL A 189 -1.25 -11.30 3.82
N ARG A 190 0.00 -10.83 3.68
CA ARG A 190 0.67 -10.70 2.38
C ARG A 190 2.19 -10.75 2.57
N GLN A 191 2.89 -11.49 1.72
CA GLN A 191 4.35 -11.62 1.80
C GLN A 191 5.12 -10.30 1.59
N PHE A 192 4.47 -9.27 1.05
CA PHE A 192 5.07 -7.93 0.92
C PHE A 192 5.34 -7.27 2.28
N SER A 193 4.73 -7.74 3.36
CA SER A 193 5.07 -7.37 4.75
C SER A 193 6.52 -7.69 5.14
N LEU A 194 7.20 -8.60 4.41
CA LEU A 194 8.63 -8.90 4.60
C LEU A 194 9.50 -7.62 4.50
N TRP A 195 9.12 -6.69 3.66
CA TRP A 195 9.82 -5.40 3.53
C TRP A 195 9.66 -4.53 4.77
N THR A 196 8.50 -4.58 5.41
CA THR A 196 8.26 -3.89 6.70
C THR A 196 9.09 -4.53 7.81
N LEU A 197 9.17 -5.86 7.88
CA LEU A 197 10.03 -6.56 8.82
C LEU A 197 11.50 -6.18 8.61
N ALA A 198 11.98 -6.21 7.37
CA ALA A 198 13.36 -5.83 7.04
C ALA A 198 13.68 -4.40 7.50
N VAL A 199 12.78 -3.44 7.25
CA VAL A 199 12.95 -2.04 7.67
C VAL A 199 12.97 -1.91 9.20
N VAL A 200 12.10 -2.62 9.91
CA VAL A 200 12.09 -2.63 11.38
C VAL A 200 13.43 -3.17 11.90
N VAL A 201 13.91 -4.30 11.38
CA VAL A 201 15.20 -4.88 11.77
C VAL A 201 16.36 -3.91 11.51
N LEU A 202 16.39 -3.26 10.34
CA LEU A 202 17.41 -2.27 9.99
C LEU A 202 17.37 -1.04 10.91
N ALA A 203 16.19 -0.53 11.24
CA ALA A 203 16.03 0.62 12.12
C ALA A 203 16.44 0.31 13.57
N PHE A 204 16.11 -0.87 14.07
CA PHE A 204 16.58 -1.34 15.37
C PHE A 204 18.10 -1.57 15.34
N GLY A 205 18.64 -2.18 14.29
CA GLY A 205 20.07 -2.35 14.08
C GLY A 205 20.82 -1.02 14.10
N ALA A 206 20.32 -0.01 13.40
CA ALA A 206 20.87 1.34 13.43
C ALA A 206 20.82 1.95 14.85
N ALA A 207 19.70 1.75 15.57
CA ALA A 207 19.58 2.22 16.95
C ALA A 207 20.56 1.50 17.91
N ILE A 208 20.77 0.20 17.74
CA ILE A 208 21.75 -0.61 18.49
C ILE A 208 23.18 -0.09 18.24
N TRP A 209 23.46 0.28 17.00
CA TRP A 209 24.76 0.84 16.63
C TRP A 209 25.02 2.19 17.28
N VAL A 210 24.01 3.08 17.27
CA VAL A 210 24.16 4.47 17.71
C VAL A 210 24.03 4.62 19.22
N ARG A 211 23.22 3.79 19.89
CA ARG A 211 22.85 3.93 21.31
C ARG A 211 23.55 2.88 22.18
N ALA A 212 24.85 3.04 22.37
CA ALA A 212 25.64 2.08 23.13
C ALA A 212 25.10 1.77 24.53
N ALA A 213 24.60 2.78 25.25
CA ALA A 213 23.99 2.62 26.58
C ALA A 213 22.75 1.72 26.59
N ASP A 214 21.96 1.74 25.51
CA ASP A 214 20.70 1.00 25.41
C ASP A 214 20.88 -0.35 24.65
N ARG A 215 22.11 -0.70 24.24
CA ARG A 215 22.39 -1.81 23.33
C ARG A 215 21.78 -3.14 23.78
N ARG A 216 21.97 -3.53 25.05
CA ARG A 216 21.44 -4.80 25.56
C ARG A 216 19.91 -4.83 25.54
N ALA A 217 19.29 -3.72 25.95
CA ALA A 217 17.83 -3.60 25.96
C ALA A 217 17.23 -3.60 24.54
N LEU A 218 17.89 -2.94 23.58
CA LEU A 218 17.50 -2.96 22.17
C LEU A 218 17.66 -4.35 21.54
N LEU A 219 18.76 -5.05 21.82
CA LEU A 219 18.97 -6.43 21.36
C LEU A 219 17.89 -7.37 21.91
N GLY A 220 17.61 -7.30 23.22
CA GLY A 220 16.54 -8.07 23.85
C GLY A 220 15.17 -7.75 23.24
N THR A 221 14.89 -6.45 22.98
CA THR A 221 13.66 -6.02 22.32
C THR A 221 13.55 -6.60 20.91
N LEU A 222 14.62 -6.50 20.11
CA LEU A 222 14.65 -7.05 18.75
C LEU A 222 14.50 -8.58 18.74
N ALA A 223 15.11 -9.27 19.68
CA ALA A 223 14.97 -10.71 19.82
C ALA A 223 13.51 -11.12 20.10
N VAL A 224 12.81 -10.38 21.00
CA VAL A 224 11.39 -10.61 21.28
C VAL A 224 10.53 -10.30 20.04
N VAL A 225 10.83 -9.24 19.29
CA VAL A 225 10.13 -8.91 18.03
C VAL A 225 10.29 -10.06 17.03
N ILE A 226 11.52 -10.51 16.79
CA ILE A 226 11.79 -11.62 15.84
C ILE A 226 11.12 -12.92 16.31
N ALA A 227 11.20 -13.25 17.58
CA ALA A 227 10.55 -14.44 18.12
C ALA A 227 9.02 -14.38 17.97
N GLY A 228 8.40 -13.23 18.29
CA GLY A 228 6.96 -13.03 18.11
C GLY A 228 6.53 -13.12 16.63
N THR A 229 7.32 -12.56 15.71
CA THR A 229 7.09 -12.69 14.26
C THR A 229 7.19 -14.16 13.83
N ALA A 230 8.23 -14.86 14.26
CA ALA A 230 8.45 -16.25 13.90
C ALA A 230 7.33 -17.17 14.41
N VAL A 231 6.88 -17.00 15.65
CA VAL A 231 5.78 -17.81 16.20
C VAL A 231 4.51 -17.72 15.34
N VAL A 232 4.21 -16.53 14.80
CA VAL A 232 3.00 -16.32 13.99
C VAL A 232 3.21 -16.75 12.53
N ALA A 233 4.33 -16.36 11.90
CA ALA A 233 4.55 -16.55 10.48
C ALA A 233 5.21 -17.88 10.09
N LEU A 234 6.09 -18.44 10.95
CA LEU A 234 6.86 -19.65 10.64
C LEU A 234 5.99 -20.85 10.26
N PRO A 235 4.84 -21.13 10.92
CA PRO A 235 4.00 -22.27 10.54
C PRO A 235 3.58 -22.22 9.06
N TRP A 236 3.28 -21.04 8.52
CA TRP A 236 2.96 -20.88 7.10
C TRP A 236 4.15 -21.15 6.20
N TYR A 237 5.32 -20.64 6.52
CA TYR A 237 6.52 -20.87 5.73
C TYR A 237 6.96 -22.34 5.77
N VAL A 238 6.78 -23.03 6.91
CA VAL A 238 7.00 -24.48 7.04
C VAL A 238 5.99 -25.27 6.19
N TYR A 239 4.71 -24.91 6.27
CA TYR A 239 3.67 -25.51 5.43
C TYR A 239 4.03 -25.42 3.95
N ARG A 240 4.46 -24.24 3.49
CA ARG A 240 4.87 -24.03 2.09
C ARG A 240 6.11 -24.83 1.70
N ALA A 241 7.11 -24.90 2.57
CA ALA A 241 8.30 -25.69 2.32
C ALA A 241 7.95 -27.17 2.11
N ILE A 242 7.02 -27.70 2.91
CA ILE A 242 6.57 -29.09 2.84
C ILE A 242 5.70 -29.34 1.60
N HIS A 243 4.68 -28.51 1.36
CA HIS A 243 3.66 -28.78 0.34
C HIS A 243 3.98 -28.20 -1.04
N TYR A 244 4.81 -27.14 -1.10
CA TYR A 244 5.13 -26.47 -2.36
C TYR A 244 6.61 -26.61 -2.74
N GLY A 245 7.46 -27.12 -1.84
CA GLY A 245 8.90 -27.24 -2.07
C GLY A 245 9.67 -25.91 -2.04
N ASN A 246 8.98 -24.80 -1.79
CA ASN A 246 9.58 -23.48 -1.66
C ASN A 246 8.88 -22.67 -0.58
N PRO A 247 9.59 -22.22 0.48
CA PRO A 247 8.98 -21.47 1.56
C PRO A 247 8.58 -20.04 1.18
N ILE A 248 9.22 -19.43 0.18
CA ILE A 248 9.02 -18.01 -0.12
C ILE A 248 8.21 -17.78 -1.39
N PHE A 249 8.57 -18.39 -2.52
CA PHE A 249 7.89 -18.21 -3.80
C PHE A 249 7.66 -19.55 -4.48
N ASP A 250 6.40 -19.88 -4.74
CA ASP A 250 6.02 -21.07 -5.50
C ASP A 250 5.58 -20.69 -6.91
N ARG A 251 6.52 -20.30 -7.72
CA ARG A 251 6.32 -20.03 -9.15
C ARG A 251 7.47 -20.65 -9.94
N PRO A 252 7.24 -20.99 -11.23
CA PRO A 252 8.30 -21.52 -12.07
C PRO A 252 9.50 -20.58 -12.07
N HIS A 253 10.66 -21.09 -11.70
CA HIS A 253 11.88 -20.33 -11.74
C HIS A 253 12.32 -20.19 -13.20
N SER A 254 12.67 -18.97 -13.59
CA SER A 254 13.40 -18.76 -14.84
C SER A 254 14.80 -19.38 -14.73
N SER A 255 15.26 -20.10 -15.75
CA SER A 255 16.64 -20.58 -15.84
C SER A 255 17.66 -19.44 -16.00
N LYS A 256 17.18 -18.24 -16.38
CA LYS A 256 18.02 -17.05 -16.53
C LYS A 256 18.38 -16.44 -15.16
N PRO A 257 19.61 -15.96 -14.98
CA PRO A 257 19.99 -15.13 -13.84
C PRO A 257 19.03 -13.94 -13.67
N LEU A 258 18.88 -13.44 -12.46
CA LEU A 258 17.91 -12.39 -12.12
C LEU A 258 18.04 -11.15 -13.03
N TRP A 259 19.27 -10.70 -13.28
CA TRP A 259 19.57 -9.52 -14.11
C TRP A 259 19.33 -9.70 -15.61
N ASP A 260 19.21 -10.95 -16.10
CA ASP A 260 18.96 -11.27 -17.51
C ASP A 260 17.48 -11.54 -17.82
N ARG A 261 16.62 -11.50 -16.80
CA ARG A 261 15.19 -11.82 -16.95
C ARG A 261 14.40 -10.71 -17.63
N ARG A 262 14.90 -9.49 -17.54
CA ARG A 262 14.30 -8.29 -18.15
C ARG A 262 15.32 -7.57 -19.02
N PRO A 263 14.92 -7.02 -20.19
CA PRO A 263 15.83 -6.22 -21.00
C PRO A 263 16.17 -4.89 -20.30
N ALA A 264 17.29 -4.27 -20.66
CA ALA A 264 17.73 -3.00 -20.08
C ALA A 264 16.65 -1.90 -20.15
N ARG A 265 15.91 -1.83 -21.27
CA ARG A 265 14.82 -0.85 -21.44
C ARG A 265 13.76 -0.94 -20.34
N PHE A 266 13.53 -2.13 -19.77
CA PHE A 266 12.59 -2.31 -18.66
C PHE A 266 12.91 -1.39 -17.48
N TYR A 267 14.19 -1.19 -17.18
CA TYR A 267 14.66 -0.42 -16.03
C TYR A 267 14.86 1.07 -16.31
N VAL A 268 15.23 1.42 -17.53
CA VAL A 268 15.73 2.77 -17.82
C VAL A 268 14.88 3.56 -18.82
N ASP A 269 13.98 2.91 -19.54
CA ASP A 269 13.12 3.59 -20.52
C ASP A 269 12.04 4.40 -19.77
N PRO A 270 12.02 5.74 -19.91
CA PRO A 270 11.01 6.57 -19.27
C PRO A 270 9.66 6.56 -19.98
N GLY A 271 9.50 5.80 -21.07
CA GLY A 271 8.30 5.73 -21.89
C GLY A 271 7.93 7.05 -22.58
N LEU A 272 8.90 7.92 -22.83
CA LEU A 272 8.64 9.20 -23.49
C LEU A 272 8.73 9.08 -25.04
N PRO A 273 7.85 9.77 -25.79
CA PRO A 273 6.79 10.68 -25.31
C PRO A 273 5.47 10.00 -24.91
N ASP A 274 5.35 8.68 -25.08
CA ASP A 274 4.08 7.94 -24.97
C ASP A 274 3.42 8.09 -23.61
N LEU A 275 4.19 8.20 -22.53
CA LEU A 275 3.68 8.45 -21.18
C LEU A 275 2.73 9.66 -21.08
N PHE A 276 2.95 10.68 -21.91
CA PHE A 276 2.15 11.92 -21.92
C PHE A 276 1.39 12.17 -23.22
N THR A 277 1.44 11.24 -24.15
CA THR A 277 0.74 11.37 -25.45
C THR A 277 -0.15 10.18 -25.78
N LYS A 278 0.28 8.97 -25.45
CA LYS A 278 -0.40 7.70 -25.76
C LYS A 278 -0.24 6.68 -24.62
N PRO A 279 -0.58 7.01 -23.37
CA PRO A 279 -0.31 6.16 -22.20
C PRO A 279 -1.33 5.01 -22.04
N TYR A 280 -1.87 4.52 -23.11
CA TYR A 280 -2.79 3.39 -23.09
C TYR A 280 -2.05 2.07 -23.32
N ARG A 281 -2.61 0.98 -22.84
CA ARG A 281 -2.18 -0.36 -23.17
C ARG A 281 -2.54 -0.65 -24.65
N PRO A 282 -1.64 -1.17 -25.53
CA PRO A 282 -0.40 -1.89 -25.20
C PRO A 282 0.88 -1.04 -25.16
N ASN A 283 0.82 0.28 -25.35
CA ASN A 283 2.01 1.10 -25.23
C ASN A 283 2.57 1.03 -23.79
N MET A 284 3.87 1.15 -23.66
CA MET A 284 4.61 1.07 -22.41
C MET A 284 4.58 -0.31 -21.71
N VAL A 285 3.99 -1.35 -22.31
CA VAL A 285 4.01 -2.71 -21.75
C VAL A 285 5.44 -3.14 -21.45
N ASN A 286 5.66 -3.64 -20.23
CA ASN A 286 6.97 -4.03 -19.73
C ASN A 286 7.98 -2.89 -19.59
N LEU A 287 7.52 -1.66 -19.34
CA LEU A 287 8.34 -0.55 -18.88
C LEU A 287 8.05 -0.27 -17.41
N ALA A 288 9.01 -0.57 -16.52
CA ALA A 288 8.76 -0.60 -15.07
C ALA A 288 8.16 0.72 -14.54
N TRP A 289 8.78 1.84 -14.86
CA TRP A 289 8.40 3.13 -14.26
C TRP A 289 7.21 3.80 -14.94
N PRO A 290 7.12 3.89 -16.27
CA PRO A 290 5.98 4.48 -16.96
C PRO A 290 4.67 3.75 -16.68
N GLU A 291 4.69 2.43 -16.74
CA GLU A 291 3.53 1.60 -16.46
C GLU A 291 3.07 1.76 -15.00
N THR A 292 4.02 1.64 -14.05
CA THR A 292 3.74 1.84 -12.63
C THR A 292 3.21 3.25 -12.33
N TYR A 293 3.81 4.28 -12.93
CA TYR A 293 3.38 5.66 -12.77
C TYR A 293 1.96 5.90 -13.29
N SER A 294 1.66 5.43 -14.52
CA SER A 294 0.34 5.56 -15.12
C SER A 294 -0.73 4.79 -14.34
N ASP A 295 -0.38 3.69 -13.66
CA ASP A 295 -1.32 2.95 -12.85
C ASP A 295 -1.42 3.43 -11.39
N ILE A 296 -0.46 4.19 -10.88
CA ILE A 296 -0.60 4.88 -9.58
C ILE A 296 -1.67 5.97 -9.68
N TRP A 297 -1.59 6.81 -10.72
CA TRP A 297 -2.43 8.00 -10.85
C TRP A 297 -3.67 7.78 -11.72
N GLY A 298 -3.66 6.77 -12.60
CA GLY A 298 -4.74 6.42 -13.50
C GLY A 298 -5.15 4.96 -13.40
N ASP A 299 -6.04 4.55 -14.28
CA ASP A 299 -6.46 3.15 -14.44
C ASP A 299 -5.84 2.57 -15.71
N TRP A 300 -4.51 2.44 -15.71
CA TRP A 300 -3.76 2.01 -16.90
C TRP A 300 -4.18 0.61 -17.36
N TYR A 301 -4.42 -0.30 -16.43
CA TYR A 301 -4.95 -1.63 -16.71
C TYR A 301 -6.43 -1.63 -17.14
N GLY A 302 -7.19 -0.58 -16.82
CA GLY A 302 -8.60 -0.48 -17.16
C GLY A 302 -9.49 -1.48 -16.43
N VAL A 303 -9.22 -1.73 -15.17
CA VAL A 303 -9.97 -2.71 -14.36
C VAL A 303 -11.02 -2.08 -13.46
N PHE A 304 -11.04 -0.76 -13.33
CA PHE A 304 -11.97 -0.05 -12.45
C PHE A 304 -12.91 0.90 -13.20
N ALA A 305 -12.36 1.83 -13.97
CA ALA A 305 -13.13 2.87 -14.63
C ALA A 305 -13.45 2.57 -16.11
N TRP A 306 -12.77 1.61 -16.73
CA TRP A 306 -12.86 1.34 -18.16
C TRP A 306 -13.22 -0.12 -18.43
N ASP A 307 -13.97 -0.36 -19.53
CA ASP A 307 -14.29 -1.70 -19.97
C ASP A 307 -13.05 -2.46 -20.45
N LYS A 308 -13.06 -3.78 -20.28
CA LYS A 308 -11.97 -4.67 -20.65
C LYS A 308 -11.56 -4.54 -22.13
N GLU A 309 -12.52 -4.30 -23.01
CA GLU A 309 -12.31 -4.10 -24.45
C GLU A 309 -11.52 -2.83 -24.76
N THR A 310 -11.65 -1.78 -23.91
CA THR A 310 -10.91 -0.53 -24.12
C THR A 310 -9.46 -0.61 -23.68
N GLN A 311 -9.03 -1.69 -23.03
CA GLN A 311 -7.63 -1.89 -22.63
C GLN A 311 -6.70 -2.08 -23.82
N THR A 312 -7.17 -2.79 -24.86
CA THR A 312 -6.40 -3.15 -26.04
C THR A 312 -6.68 -2.24 -27.22
N THR A 313 -7.88 -1.64 -27.27
CA THR A 313 -8.29 -0.72 -28.33
C THR A 313 -8.33 0.70 -27.78
N PRO A 314 -7.40 1.57 -28.17
CA PRO A 314 -7.34 2.93 -27.66
C PRO A 314 -8.53 3.74 -28.15
N SER A 315 -9.38 4.21 -27.23
CA SER A 315 -10.34 5.27 -27.53
C SER A 315 -9.69 6.64 -27.28
N PRO A 316 -10.01 7.67 -28.08
CA PRO A 316 -9.50 9.02 -27.85
C PRO A 316 -9.85 9.55 -26.46
N ALA A 317 -11.05 9.24 -25.94
CA ALA A 317 -11.50 9.65 -24.62
C ALA A 317 -10.66 9.04 -23.50
N ARG A 318 -10.42 7.72 -23.54
CA ARG A 318 -9.58 7.03 -22.56
C ARG A 318 -8.13 7.53 -22.62
N ASN A 319 -7.59 7.64 -23.81
CA ASN A 319 -6.22 8.14 -23.99
C ASN A 319 -6.08 9.56 -23.41
N GLY A 320 -6.99 10.47 -23.77
CA GLY A 320 -6.99 11.84 -23.24
C GLY A 320 -7.10 11.88 -21.71
N TRP A 321 -7.90 10.99 -21.14
CA TRP A 321 -8.06 10.88 -19.70
C TRP A 321 -6.78 10.40 -19.00
N LEU A 322 -6.13 9.35 -19.50
CA LEU A 322 -4.86 8.86 -18.96
C LEU A 322 -3.73 9.89 -19.10
N VAL A 323 -3.67 10.60 -20.24
CA VAL A 323 -2.74 11.74 -20.42
C VAL A 323 -2.98 12.80 -19.34
N PHE A 324 -4.23 13.19 -19.14
CA PHE A 324 -4.60 14.17 -18.12
C PHE A 324 -4.17 13.74 -16.71
N GLN A 325 -4.45 12.48 -16.34
CA GLN A 325 -4.04 11.92 -15.05
C GLN A 325 -2.51 11.89 -14.89
N ASN A 326 -1.78 11.48 -15.93
CA ASN A 326 -0.32 11.47 -15.90
C ASN A 326 0.26 12.88 -15.73
N VAL A 327 -0.32 13.89 -16.38
CA VAL A 327 0.14 15.28 -16.22
C VAL A 327 -0.17 15.81 -14.79
N LEU A 328 -1.37 15.55 -14.28
CA LEU A 328 -1.74 16.00 -12.92
C LEU A 328 -0.89 15.30 -11.83
N GLY A 329 -0.50 14.04 -12.06
CA GLY A 329 0.32 13.24 -11.16
C GLY A 329 1.76 13.73 -10.99
N ILE A 330 2.29 14.60 -11.89
CA ILE A 330 3.68 15.06 -11.84
C ILE A 330 4.00 15.74 -10.50
N LEU A 331 3.21 16.72 -10.12
CA LEU A 331 3.50 17.52 -8.92
C LEU A 331 3.40 16.69 -7.62
N PRO A 332 2.33 15.91 -7.39
CA PRO A 332 2.28 15.00 -6.24
C PRO A 332 3.46 14.02 -6.17
N THR A 333 3.86 13.46 -7.33
CA THR A 333 5.00 12.54 -7.43
C THR A 333 6.31 13.22 -7.03
N LEU A 334 6.59 14.40 -7.59
CA LEU A 334 7.80 15.16 -7.26
C LEU A 334 7.87 15.52 -5.78
N LEU A 335 6.73 15.86 -5.16
CA LEU A 335 6.69 16.15 -3.73
C LEU A 335 6.86 14.88 -2.88
N ALA A 336 6.29 13.76 -3.27
CA ALA A 336 6.46 12.49 -2.57
C ALA A 336 7.92 12.00 -2.64
N ILE A 337 8.50 11.95 -3.85
CA ILE A 337 9.90 11.54 -4.07
C ILE A 337 10.86 12.53 -3.42
N GLY A 338 10.67 13.83 -3.61
CA GLY A 338 11.50 14.86 -2.98
C GLY A 338 11.44 14.81 -1.45
N GLY A 339 10.26 14.60 -0.90
CA GLY A 339 10.05 14.40 0.54
C GLY A 339 10.79 13.17 1.05
N TRP A 340 10.66 12.05 0.34
CA TRP A 340 11.35 10.82 0.65
C TRP A 340 12.88 10.98 0.65
N LEU A 341 13.46 11.48 -0.44
CA LEU A 341 14.92 11.64 -0.58
C LEU A 341 15.49 12.58 0.49
N LEU A 342 14.84 13.72 0.73
CA LEU A 342 15.28 14.68 1.75
C LEU A 342 15.13 14.13 3.17
N LEU A 343 14.05 13.40 3.46
CA LEU A 343 13.84 12.78 4.77
C LEU A 343 14.85 11.65 4.99
N LEU A 344 15.10 10.80 3.99
CA LEU A 344 16.09 9.73 4.06
C LEU A 344 17.48 10.29 4.31
N ALA A 345 17.93 11.25 3.51
CA ALA A 345 19.24 11.89 3.68
C ALA A 345 19.36 12.57 5.06
N GLY A 346 18.31 13.26 5.51
CA GLY A 346 18.27 13.90 6.82
C GLY A 346 18.32 12.91 7.97
N SER A 347 17.59 11.80 7.86
CA SER A 347 17.52 10.74 8.88
C SER A 347 18.84 9.99 9.01
N LEU A 348 19.48 9.68 7.88
CA LEU A 348 20.81 9.05 7.85
C LEU A 348 21.89 9.96 8.47
N ARG A 349 21.95 11.24 8.05
CA ARG A 349 22.92 12.20 8.59
C ARG A 349 22.77 12.41 10.09
N ARG A 350 21.55 12.48 10.60
CA ARG A 350 21.25 12.71 12.02
C ARG A 350 21.17 11.42 12.84
N ARG A 351 21.29 10.26 12.18
CA ARG A 351 21.11 8.94 12.81
C ARG A 351 19.78 8.81 13.55
N ASP A 352 18.71 9.36 12.95
CA ASP A 352 17.37 9.41 13.54
C ASP A 352 16.61 8.12 13.22
N GLY A 353 16.78 7.11 14.06
CA GLY A 353 16.17 5.80 13.86
C GLY A 353 14.65 5.82 13.65
N PRO A 354 13.84 6.55 14.43
CA PRO A 354 12.38 6.65 14.24
C PRO A 354 11.97 7.22 12.88
N ARG A 355 12.61 8.31 12.42
CA ARG A 355 12.33 8.88 11.09
C ARG A 355 12.91 8.04 9.95
N LEU A 356 13.96 7.28 10.25
CA LEU A 356 14.54 6.33 9.31
C LEU A 356 13.52 5.23 8.93
N LEU A 357 12.67 4.75 9.86
CA LEU A 357 11.58 3.82 9.55
C LEU A 357 10.70 4.32 8.41
N ALA A 358 10.20 5.57 8.52
CA ALA A 358 9.32 6.16 7.51
C ALA A 358 10.02 6.37 6.16
N SER A 359 11.35 6.57 6.13
CA SER A 359 12.10 6.80 4.90
C SER A 359 12.71 5.55 4.28
N LEU A 360 12.94 4.48 5.05
CA LEU A 360 13.43 3.20 4.52
C LEU A 360 12.32 2.36 3.89
N LEU A 361 11.08 2.46 4.37
CA LEU A 361 10.01 1.63 3.86
C LEU A 361 9.68 1.88 2.38
N PRO A 362 9.65 3.13 1.86
CA PRO A 362 9.56 3.37 0.43
C PRO A 362 10.68 2.71 -0.37
N LEU A 363 11.92 2.79 0.12
CA LEU A 363 13.07 2.15 -0.53
C LEU A 363 12.93 0.62 -0.58
N ALA A 364 12.56 0.02 0.55
CA ALA A 364 12.34 -1.42 0.64
C ALA A 364 11.18 -1.86 -0.25
N GLY A 365 10.10 -1.09 -0.32
CA GLY A 365 8.97 -1.34 -1.23
C GLY A 365 9.37 -1.30 -2.69
N ILE A 366 10.13 -0.29 -3.12
CA ILE A 366 10.65 -0.21 -4.49
C ILE A 366 11.56 -1.41 -4.80
N ALA A 367 12.49 -1.73 -3.89
CA ALA A 367 13.40 -2.86 -4.08
C ALA A 367 12.64 -4.19 -4.16
N GLY A 368 11.66 -4.39 -3.28
CA GLY A 368 10.80 -5.56 -3.27
C GLY A 368 9.93 -5.69 -4.51
N TYR A 369 9.35 -4.60 -4.94
CA TYR A 369 8.56 -4.53 -6.17
C TYR A 369 9.41 -4.90 -7.41
N LEU A 370 10.59 -4.31 -7.54
CA LEU A 370 11.50 -4.65 -8.62
C LEU A 370 11.95 -6.11 -8.55
N TYR A 371 12.31 -6.60 -7.36
CA TYR A 371 12.66 -8.00 -7.16
C TYR A 371 11.53 -8.93 -7.62
N PHE A 372 10.28 -8.62 -7.22
CA PHE A 372 9.11 -9.40 -7.61
C PHE A 372 8.89 -9.38 -9.12
N THR A 373 8.84 -8.20 -9.74
CA THR A 373 8.56 -8.03 -11.17
C THR A 373 9.65 -8.63 -12.08
N VAL A 374 10.89 -8.69 -11.59
CA VAL A 374 12.02 -9.33 -12.28
C VAL A 374 12.01 -10.84 -12.05
N SER A 375 11.63 -11.29 -10.86
CA SER A 375 11.55 -12.72 -10.54
C SER A 375 10.46 -13.45 -11.32
N PHE A 376 9.36 -12.74 -11.63
CA PHE A 376 8.19 -13.28 -12.34
C PHE A 376 7.87 -12.47 -13.61
N PRO A 377 8.72 -12.52 -14.64
CA PRO A 377 8.48 -11.76 -15.87
C PRO A 377 7.30 -12.35 -16.63
N THR A 378 6.25 -11.54 -16.84
CA THR A 378 5.14 -11.86 -17.74
C THR A 378 5.30 -11.08 -19.06
N PRO A 379 4.94 -11.67 -20.23
CA PRO A 379 5.06 -10.99 -21.51
C PRO A 379 4.17 -9.76 -21.64
N ASP A 380 3.03 -9.76 -20.95
CA ASP A 380 1.99 -8.72 -20.96
C ASP A 380 2.17 -7.64 -19.91
N GLY A 381 3.23 -7.72 -19.07
CA GLY A 381 3.46 -6.77 -17.99
C GLY A 381 2.56 -6.92 -16.78
N ASP A 382 1.79 -7.99 -16.68
CA ASP A 382 0.73 -8.19 -15.67
C ASP A 382 1.22 -8.16 -14.21
N VAL A 383 2.51 -8.29 -13.97
CA VAL A 383 3.15 -8.16 -12.64
C VAL A 383 3.55 -6.74 -12.27
N LEU A 384 3.35 -5.75 -13.17
CA LEU A 384 3.72 -4.35 -12.93
C LEU A 384 2.59 -3.57 -12.23
N LYS A 385 1.92 -4.17 -11.27
CA LYS A 385 0.81 -3.55 -10.53
C LYS A 385 1.35 -2.77 -9.31
N PRO A 386 1.13 -1.44 -9.21
CA PRO A 386 1.57 -0.65 -8.05
C PRO A 386 0.87 -1.06 -6.74
N THR A 387 -0.19 -1.86 -6.81
CA THR A 387 -0.84 -2.44 -5.63
C THR A 387 0.14 -3.26 -4.77
N TYR A 388 1.18 -3.83 -5.39
CA TYR A 388 2.24 -4.55 -4.67
C TYR A 388 3.16 -3.66 -3.83
N MET A 389 3.14 -2.34 -4.09
CA MET A 389 3.82 -1.34 -3.25
C MET A 389 2.86 -0.66 -2.26
N LEU A 390 1.56 -1.01 -2.28
CA LEU A 390 0.55 -0.33 -1.46
C LEU A 390 0.88 -0.41 0.03
N THR A 391 1.48 -1.51 0.48
CA THR A 391 1.95 -1.70 1.85
C THR A 391 2.83 -0.55 2.36
N THR A 392 3.46 0.22 1.45
CA THR A 392 4.34 1.35 1.78
C THR A 392 3.67 2.72 1.73
N LEU A 393 2.40 2.81 1.32
CA LEU A 393 1.71 4.08 1.09
C LEU A 393 1.68 4.98 2.33
N GLY A 394 1.54 4.41 3.54
CA GLY A 394 1.59 5.18 4.78
C GLY A 394 2.92 5.92 4.97
N ALA A 395 4.02 5.29 4.60
CA ALA A 395 5.35 5.90 4.65
C ALA A 395 5.53 6.98 3.57
N TRP A 396 5.06 6.75 2.34
CA TRP A 396 5.02 7.78 1.29
C TRP A 396 4.23 9.00 1.71
N ALA A 397 3.07 8.80 2.33
CA ALA A 397 2.24 9.88 2.85
C ALA A 397 2.94 10.71 3.92
N LEU A 398 3.71 10.08 4.81
CA LEU A 398 4.52 10.78 5.81
C LEU A 398 5.64 11.59 5.16
N CYS A 399 6.31 11.05 4.15
CA CYS A 399 7.36 11.76 3.41
C CYS A 399 6.79 12.98 2.66
N PHE A 400 5.66 12.79 1.97
CA PHE A 400 4.90 13.87 1.32
C PHE A 400 4.48 14.94 2.32
N GLY A 401 3.81 14.55 3.41
CA GLY A 401 3.29 15.46 4.42
C GLY A 401 4.38 16.28 5.09
N TRP A 402 5.53 15.67 5.35
CA TRP A 402 6.69 16.36 5.92
C TRP A 402 7.25 17.44 4.97
N LEU A 403 7.41 17.13 3.66
CA LEU A 403 7.87 18.13 2.70
C LEU A 403 6.82 19.20 2.44
N ALA A 404 5.56 18.79 2.24
CA ALA A 404 4.43 19.71 2.04
C ALA A 404 4.33 20.74 3.17
N THR A 405 4.52 20.31 4.43
CA THR A 405 4.53 21.21 5.57
C THR A 405 5.68 22.23 5.51
N ARG A 406 6.87 21.78 5.14
CA ARG A 406 8.05 22.67 5.01
C ARG A 406 7.89 23.69 3.88
N LEU A 407 7.32 23.25 2.76
CA LEU A 407 7.03 24.13 1.63
C LEU A 407 5.86 25.05 1.93
N GLY A 408 4.85 24.60 2.67
CA GLY A 408 3.68 25.37 3.05
C GLY A 408 4.01 26.61 3.88
N GLU A 409 5.05 26.56 4.70
CA GLU A 409 5.56 27.71 5.44
C GLU A 409 5.98 28.87 4.49
N ARG A 410 6.47 28.54 3.29
CA ARG A 410 6.97 29.49 2.29
C ARG A 410 6.10 29.59 1.04
N ARG A 411 5.39 28.55 0.69
CA ARG A 411 4.65 28.37 -0.57
C ARG A 411 3.29 27.71 -0.32
N PRO A 412 2.38 28.31 0.46
CA PRO A 412 1.10 27.68 0.83
C PRO A 412 0.23 27.35 -0.39
N ARG A 413 0.30 28.18 -1.46
CA ARG A 413 -0.44 27.93 -2.71
C ARG A 413 0.00 26.64 -3.39
N LEU A 414 1.29 26.29 -3.35
CA LEU A 414 1.79 25.05 -3.95
C LEU A 414 1.17 23.82 -3.27
N VAL A 415 1.09 23.83 -1.95
CA VAL A 415 0.48 22.72 -1.18
C VAL A 415 -1.02 22.64 -1.46
N ALA A 416 -1.73 23.79 -1.47
CA ALA A 416 -3.14 23.82 -1.80
C ALA A 416 -3.41 23.27 -3.21
N VAL A 417 -2.64 23.72 -4.21
CA VAL A 417 -2.73 23.20 -5.58
C VAL A 417 -2.50 21.68 -5.61
N THR A 418 -1.49 21.19 -4.91
CA THR A 418 -1.20 19.74 -4.88
C THR A 418 -2.37 18.93 -4.30
N LEU A 419 -3.00 19.41 -3.23
CA LEU A 419 -4.17 18.74 -2.65
C LEU A 419 -5.38 18.77 -3.60
N VAL A 420 -5.56 19.86 -4.35
CA VAL A 420 -6.59 19.94 -5.40
C VAL A 420 -6.28 18.96 -6.53
N LEU A 421 -5.02 18.86 -6.96
CA LEU A 421 -4.62 17.88 -7.99
C LEU A 421 -4.88 16.44 -7.53
N LEU A 422 -4.57 16.10 -6.28
CA LEU A 422 -4.88 14.79 -5.72
C LEU A 422 -6.39 14.53 -5.73
N ALA A 423 -7.21 15.49 -5.35
CA ALA A 423 -8.66 15.35 -5.38
C ALA A 423 -9.19 15.17 -6.82
N LEU A 424 -8.64 15.89 -7.79
CA LEU A 424 -9.00 15.72 -9.21
C LEU A 424 -8.56 14.37 -9.76
N LEU A 425 -7.40 13.85 -9.32
CA LEU A 425 -6.90 12.53 -9.70
C LEU A 425 -7.77 11.40 -9.15
N ASP A 426 -8.28 11.55 -7.92
CA ASP A 426 -9.07 10.53 -7.25
C ASP A 426 -10.56 10.55 -7.64
N LEU A 427 -11.08 11.72 -8.03
CA LEU A 427 -12.50 11.92 -8.35
C LEU A 427 -13.10 10.88 -9.31
N PRO A 428 -12.42 10.49 -10.43
CA PRO A 428 -12.95 9.50 -11.35
C PRO A 428 -13.15 8.11 -10.73
N PHE A 429 -12.40 7.81 -9.69
CA PHE A 429 -12.47 6.53 -8.99
C PHE A 429 -13.52 6.53 -7.88
N VAL A 430 -13.97 7.70 -7.43
CA VAL A 430 -15.10 7.85 -6.49
C VAL A 430 -16.43 7.66 -7.20
N ILE A 431 -16.51 8.05 -8.48
CA ILE A 431 -17.71 7.94 -9.30
C ILE A 431 -17.56 6.71 -10.22
N TYR A 432 -17.63 5.52 -9.62
CA TYR A 432 -17.59 4.29 -10.40
C TYR A 432 -18.78 4.20 -11.38
N LYS A 433 -18.48 4.03 -12.66
CA LYS A 433 -19.48 3.99 -13.76
C LYS A 433 -20.65 3.05 -13.50
N GLY A 434 -20.37 1.84 -13.00
CA GLY A 434 -21.40 0.84 -12.70
C GLY A 434 -22.32 1.21 -11.55
N ALA A 435 -21.90 2.07 -10.61
CA ALA A 435 -22.71 2.53 -9.49
C ALA A 435 -23.74 3.60 -9.89
N VAL A 436 -23.47 4.35 -10.96
CA VAL A 436 -24.34 5.42 -11.44
C VAL A 436 -25.10 5.04 -12.73
N GLY A 437 -24.94 3.82 -13.23
CA GLY A 437 -25.67 3.32 -14.41
C GLY A 437 -25.28 4.01 -15.73
N LEU A 438 -24.08 4.61 -15.81
CA LEU A 438 -23.56 5.31 -16.99
C LEU A 438 -22.83 4.36 -17.95
#